data_f321119e9c68fccaf5a06e4b9e35d51c
#
_entry.id   f321119e9c68fccaf5a06e4b9e35d51c
#
_cell.length_a   1.000
_cell.length_b   1.000
_cell.length_c   1.000
_cell.angle_alpha   90.00
_cell.angle_beta   90.00
_cell.angle_gamma   90.00
#
_symmetry.space_group_name_H-M   'P 1'
#
loop_
_entity.id
_entity.type
_entity.pdbx_description
1 polymer ?
#
loop_
_entity_poly.entity_id
_entity_poly.type
_entity_poly.pdbx_seq_one_letter_code
_entity_poly.pdbx_strand_id
1 'polypeptide(L)'
;MVFMNDQPRSYGGVDGALRVAQRRETLIEAGLELMGSAEPELTVRGVCKKAGVAARYFYESFTDRDALMSAVYDTVITDIAVSTQAAVEAAETERGKALAGIANIVRTIARDPRRGRLLFSSALTSPVLAEKRRASTTIFIGLLAANAKTFYRLNDSGHLTLTATFLVGGLAQTLSAWLDGYIDVTEEELVAECAAILLAPALPPS
;
A
#
# COMPACT_ATOMS: atom_id res chain seq x y z
N MET A 1 -51.65 1.18 -38.39
CA MET A 1 -50.19 1.20 -38.65
C MET A 1 -49.53 1.44 -37.33
N VAL A 2 -49.09 0.34 -36.64
CA VAL A 2 -48.57 0.38 -35.29
C VAL A 2 -47.04 0.26 -35.41
N PHE A 3 -46.33 1.31 -35.02
CA PHE A 3 -44.86 1.29 -34.93
C PHE A 3 -44.45 0.52 -33.66
N MET A 4 -43.95 -0.70 -33.84
CA MET A 4 -43.23 -1.43 -32.80
C MET A 4 -41.91 -0.73 -32.55
N ASN A 5 -41.71 -0.23 -31.33
CA ASN A 5 -40.47 0.34 -30.84
C ASN A 5 -39.54 -0.81 -30.41
N ASP A 6 -38.59 -1.13 -31.26
CA ASP A 6 -37.57 -2.15 -30.99
C ASP A 6 -36.43 -1.49 -30.24
N GLN A 7 -36.49 -1.51 -28.87
CA GLN A 7 -35.35 -1.09 -28.03
C GLN A 7 -34.38 -2.28 -27.91
N PRO A 8 -33.10 -2.13 -28.23
CA PRO A 8 -32.12 -3.19 -28.07
C PRO A 8 -31.90 -3.47 -26.56
N ARG A 9 -32.15 -4.72 -26.17
CA ARG A 9 -31.89 -5.28 -24.84
C ARG A 9 -30.37 -5.37 -24.59
N SER A 10 -29.76 -4.32 -24.05
CA SER A 10 -28.36 -4.30 -23.58
C SER A 10 -28.27 -4.63 -22.08
N TYR A 11 -28.77 -5.77 -21.60
CA TYR A 11 -28.83 -6.10 -20.17
C TYR A 11 -27.86 -7.20 -19.72
N GLY A 12 -27.21 -7.93 -20.62
CA GLY A 12 -26.36 -9.09 -20.24
C GLY A 12 -24.86 -8.77 -20.05
N GLY A 13 -24.32 -7.75 -20.71
CA GLY A 13 -22.88 -7.47 -20.72
C GLY A 13 -22.37 -6.73 -19.48
N VAL A 14 -23.10 -5.74 -18.99
CA VAL A 14 -22.73 -4.94 -17.81
C VAL A 14 -22.76 -5.79 -16.55
N ASP A 15 -23.76 -6.62 -16.39
CA ASP A 15 -23.94 -7.53 -15.25
C ASP A 15 -22.84 -8.62 -15.21
N GLY A 16 -22.36 -9.06 -16.37
CA GLY A 16 -21.22 -10.00 -16.48
C GLY A 16 -19.90 -9.38 -16.04
N ALA A 17 -19.60 -8.17 -16.50
CA ALA A 17 -18.38 -7.45 -16.17
C ALA A 17 -18.32 -7.09 -14.67
N LEU A 18 -19.44 -6.64 -14.09
CA LEU A 18 -19.53 -6.37 -12.66
C LEU A 18 -19.27 -7.61 -11.81
N ARG A 19 -19.82 -8.77 -12.18
CA ARG A 19 -19.56 -10.04 -11.48
C ARG A 19 -18.10 -10.47 -11.57
N VAL A 20 -17.45 -10.27 -12.71
CA VAL A 20 -16.01 -10.54 -12.86
C VAL A 20 -15.19 -9.62 -11.97
N ALA A 21 -15.49 -8.32 -11.95
CA ALA A 21 -14.80 -7.35 -11.08
C ALA A 21 -14.98 -7.71 -9.60
N GLN A 22 -16.19 -7.99 -9.14
CA GLN A 22 -16.46 -8.40 -7.76
C GLN A 22 -15.71 -9.68 -7.36
N ARG A 23 -15.67 -10.68 -8.24
CA ARG A 23 -14.89 -11.90 -7.98
C ARG A 23 -13.40 -11.62 -7.87
N ARG A 24 -12.87 -10.73 -8.74
CA ARG A 24 -11.48 -10.31 -8.68
C ARG A 24 -11.15 -9.63 -7.34
N GLU A 25 -11.99 -8.73 -6.86
CA GLU A 25 -11.86 -8.08 -5.55
C GLU A 25 -11.92 -9.10 -4.41
N THR A 26 -12.84 -10.05 -4.44
CA THR A 26 -12.95 -11.14 -3.44
C THR A 26 -11.68 -12.01 -3.41
N LEU A 27 -11.07 -12.28 -4.57
CA LEU A 27 -9.82 -13.02 -4.65
C LEU A 27 -8.63 -12.19 -4.10
N ILE A 28 -8.60 -10.89 -4.35
CA ILE A 28 -7.59 -9.98 -3.80
C ILE A 28 -7.70 -9.93 -2.27
N GLU A 29 -8.89 -9.77 -1.71
CA GLU A 29 -9.11 -9.76 -0.27
C GLU A 29 -8.70 -11.10 0.38
N ALA A 30 -9.09 -12.23 -0.21
CA ALA A 30 -8.65 -13.55 0.26
C ALA A 30 -7.11 -13.71 0.17
N GLY A 31 -6.49 -13.16 -0.86
CA GLY A 31 -5.04 -13.10 -1.01
C GLY A 31 -4.39 -12.28 0.10
N LEU A 32 -4.92 -11.09 0.41
CA LEU A 32 -4.44 -10.24 1.50
C LEU A 32 -4.53 -10.95 2.86
N GLU A 33 -5.63 -11.63 3.12
CA GLU A 33 -5.82 -12.36 4.36
C GLU A 33 -4.78 -13.48 4.55
N LEU A 34 -4.49 -14.24 3.47
CA LEU A 34 -3.50 -15.32 3.53
C LEU A 34 -2.06 -14.80 3.57
N MET A 35 -1.74 -13.74 2.83
CA MET A 35 -0.40 -13.16 2.78
C MET A 35 -0.06 -12.34 4.03
N GLY A 36 -1.05 -11.70 4.64
CA GLY A 36 -0.90 -10.90 5.85
C GLY A 36 -1.14 -11.65 7.16
N SER A 37 -1.28 -12.98 7.12
CA SER A 37 -1.42 -13.82 8.32
C SER A 37 -0.09 -13.92 9.09
N ALA A 38 -0.13 -14.47 10.33
CA ALA A 38 1.07 -14.73 11.12
C ALA A 38 1.95 -15.81 10.46
N GLU A 39 1.32 -16.79 9.83
CA GLU A 39 1.98 -17.84 9.06
C GLU A 39 1.53 -17.73 7.59
N PRO A 40 2.18 -16.84 6.79
CA PRO A 40 1.69 -16.54 5.46
C PRO A 40 1.96 -17.69 4.49
N GLU A 41 0.90 -18.23 3.93
CA GLU A 41 0.95 -19.21 2.87
C GLU A 41 -0.03 -18.82 1.75
N LEU A 42 0.46 -18.70 0.52
CA LEU A 42 -0.37 -18.38 -0.63
C LEU A 42 -0.36 -19.52 -1.64
N THR A 43 -1.49 -20.20 -1.77
CA THR A 43 -1.74 -21.20 -2.83
C THR A 43 -3.04 -20.87 -3.54
N VAL A 44 -3.13 -21.20 -4.83
CA VAL A 44 -4.38 -21.00 -5.61
C VAL A 44 -5.56 -21.70 -4.93
N ARG A 45 -5.34 -22.93 -4.43
CA ARG A 45 -6.36 -23.70 -3.72
C ARG A 45 -6.80 -23.01 -2.43
N GLY A 46 -5.85 -22.50 -1.64
CA GLY A 46 -6.12 -21.76 -0.41
C GLY A 46 -6.94 -20.49 -0.66
N VAL A 47 -6.54 -19.72 -1.67
CA VAL A 47 -7.26 -18.50 -2.07
C VAL A 47 -8.68 -18.82 -2.54
N CYS A 48 -8.86 -19.81 -3.41
CA CYS A 48 -10.20 -20.20 -3.88
C CYS A 48 -11.11 -20.67 -2.74
N LYS A 49 -10.55 -21.47 -1.81
CA LYS A 49 -11.28 -21.91 -0.61
C LYS A 49 -11.71 -20.72 0.25
N LYS A 50 -10.79 -19.76 0.48
CA LYS A 50 -11.05 -18.58 1.31
C LYS A 50 -12.05 -17.63 0.66
N ALA A 51 -11.92 -17.41 -0.65
CA ALA A 51 -12.83 -16.58 -1.44
C ALA A 51 -14.18 -17.22 -1.73
N GLY A 52 -14.35 -18.53 -1.46
CA GLY A 52 -15.58 -19.26 -1.76
C GLY A 52 -15.86 -19.41 -3.27
N VAL A 53 -14.80 -19.44 -4.10
CA VAL A 53 -14.94 -19.53 -5.56
C VAL A 53 -14.29 -20.78 -6.12
N ALA A 54 -14.82 -21.26 -7.26
CA ALA A 54 -14.18 -22.38 -7.98
C ALA A 54 -12.89 -21.93 -8.68
N ALA A 55 -11.92 -22.85 -8.82
CA ALA A 55 -10.60 -22.57 -9.41
C ALA A 55 -10.68 -21.95 -10.81
N ARG A 56 -11.68 -22.31 -11.63
CA ARG A 56 -11.88 -21.70 -12.96
C ARG A 56 -12.02 -20.18 -12.89
N TYR A 57 -12.70 -19.64 -11.86
CA TYR A 57 -12.87 -18.20 -11.66
C TYR A 57 -11.59 -17.48 -11.20
N PHE A 58 -10.69 -18.21 -10.55
CA PHE A 58 -9.34 -17.70 -10.29
C PHE A 58 -8.62 -17.44 -11.62
N TYR A 59 -8.60 -18.44 -12.53
CA TYR A 59 -7.90 -18.33 -13.80
C TYR A 59 -8.57 -17.39 -14.81
N GLU A 60 -9.83 -17.01 -14.61
CA GLU A 60 -10.48 -15.90 -15.33
C GLU A 60 -9.91 -14.54 -14.92
N SER A 61 -9.40 -14.41 -13.67
CA SER A 61 -8.94 -13.13 -13.08
C SER A 61 -7.42 -13.00 -13.02
N PHE A 62 -6.71 -14.11 -12.84
CA PHE A 62 -5.26 -14.15 -12.64
C PHE A 62 -4.67 -15.36 -13.39
N THR A 63 -3.53 -15.15 -14.06
CA THR A 63 -2.82 -16.21 -14.77
C THR A 63 -2.23 -17.26 -13.83
N ASP A 64 -1.76 -16.80 -12.67
CA ASP A 64 -1.11 -17.64 -11.67
C ASP A 64 -1.15 -16.96 -10.29
N ARG A 65 -0.51 -17.63 -9.31
CA ARG A 65 -0.38 -17.14 -7.94
C ARG A 65 0.39 -15.84 -7.85
N ASP A 66 1.41 -15.65 -8.63
CA ASP A 66 2.30 -14.50 -8.60
C ASP A 66 1.62 -13.25 -9.17
N ALA A 67 0.74 -13.42 -10.17
CA ALA A 67 -0.12 -12.36 -10.68
C ALA A 67 -1.13 -11.88 -9.60
N LEU A 68 -1.72 -12.80 -8.83
CA LEU A 68 -2.55 -12.42 -7.68
C LEU A 68 -1.72 -11.69 -6.61
N MET A 69 -0.54 -12.22 -6.26
CA MET A 69 0.36 -11.62 -5.28
C MET A 69 0.74 -10.18 -5.65
N SER A 70 1.08 -9.95 -6.92
CA SER A 70 1.29 -8.60 -7.47
C SER A 70 0.07 -7.71 -7.29
N ALA A 71 -1.11 -8.19 -7.64
CA ALA A 71 -2.34 -7.40 -7.58
C ALA A 71 -2.72 -7.05 -6.14
N VAL A 72 -2.56 -7.98 -5.19
CA VAL A 72 -2.79 -7.71 -3.75
C VAL A 72 -1.84 -6.63 -3.26
N TYR A 73 -0.55 -6.74 -3.58
CA TYR A 73 0.45 -5.74 -3.19
C TYR A 73 0.12 -4.37 -3.79
N ASP A 74 -0.17 -4.32 -5.09
CA ASP A 74 -0.48 -3.07 -5.80
C ASP A 74 -1.74 -2.40 -5.26
N THR A 75 -2.75 -3.16 -4.89
CA THR A 75 -3.97 -2.62 -4.26
C THR A 75 -3.63 -1.97 -2.92
N VAL A 76 -2.91 -2.67 -2.04
CA VAL A 76 -2.57 -2.15 -0.71
C VAL A 76 -1.69 -0.92 -0.79
N ILE A 77 -0.64 -0.93 -1.62
CA ILE A 77 0.28 0.20 -1.72
C ILE A 77 -0.38 1.42 -2.37
N THR A 78 -1.27 1.21 -3.35
CA THR A 78 -2.03 2.28 -4.00
C THR A 78 -3.00 2.94 -3.02
N ASP A 79 -3.75 2.17 -2.25
CA ASP A 79 -4.67 2.69 -1.24
C ASP A 79 -3.93 3.55 -0.21
N ILE A 80 -2.78 3.08 0.27
CA ILE A 80 -1.95 3.84 1.23
C ILE A 80 -1.41 5.11 0.57
N ALA A 81 -0.89 5.02 -0.65
CA ALA A 81 -0.33 6.18 -1.34
C ALA A 81 -1.39 7.26 -1.59
N VAL A 82 -2.56 6.87 -2.11
CA VAL A 82 -3.66 7.81 -2.41
C VAL A 82 -4.20 8.45 -1.13
N SER A 83 -4.46 7.67 -0.09
CA SER A 83 -4.98 8.20 1.17
C SER A 83 -3.95 9.08 1.90
N THR A 84 -2.65 8.74 1.81
CA THR A 84 -1.58 9.55 2.39
C THR A 84 -1.41 10.86 1.64
N GLN A 85 -1.46 10.84 0.32
CA GLN A 85 -1.39 12.04 -0.50
C GLN A 85 -2.54 13.00 -0.15
N ALA A 86 -3.77 12.49 -0.08
CA ALA A 86 -4.93 13.29 0.31
C ALA A 86 -4.79 13.91 1.71
N ALA A 87 -4.24 13.15 2.68
CA ALA A 87 -3.99 13.67 4.03
C ALA A 87 -2.91 14.76 4.05
N VAL A 88 -1.86 14.62 3.25
CA VAL A 88 -0.80 15.62 3.09
C VAL A 88 -1.33 16.90 2.44
N GLU A 89 -2.11 16.78 1.37
CA GLU A 89 -2.69 17.93 0.65
C GLU A 89 -3.69 18.73 1.50
N ALA A 90 -4.37 18.09 2.44
CA ALA A 90 -5.29 18.74 3.36
C ALA A 90 -4.60 19.53 4.46
N ALA A 91 -3.27 19.38 4.66
CA ALA A 91 -2.51 20.07 5.69
C ALA A 91 -1.90 21.37 5.16
N GLU A 92 -2.02 22.45 5.92
CA GLU A 92 -1.59 23.79 5.50
C GLU A 92 -0.09 24.07 5.75
N THR A 93 0.49 23.45 6.79
CA THR A 93 1.87 23.66 7.18
C THR A 93 2.74 22.45 6.86
N GLU A 94 4.02 22.70 6.62
CA GLU A 94 4.96 21.61 6.33
C GLU A 94 5.06 20.59 7.50
N ARG A 95 5.06 21.06 8.73
CA ARG A 95 4.97 20.19 9.91
C ARG A 95 3.65 19.38 9.91
N GLY A 96 2.55 20.05 9.57
CA GLY A 96 1.24 19.40 9.46
C GLY A 96 1.21 18.33 8.38
N LYS A 97 1.83 18.58 7.21
CA LYS A 97 1.97 17.60 6.12
C LYS A 97 2.74 16.35 6.54
N ALA A 98 3.89 16.54 7.22
CA ALA A 98 4.69 15.43 7.73
C ALA A 98 3.89 14.59 8.74
N LEU A 99 3.25 15.24 9.72
CA LEU A 99 2.40 14.58 10.73
C LEU A 99 1.24 13.85 10.07
N ALA A 100 0.51 14.50 9.14
CA ALA A 100 -0.65 13.92 8.47
C ALA A 100 -0.26 12.69 7.64
N GLY A 101 0.85 12.75 6.90
CA GLY A 101 1.36 11.64 6.10
C GLY A 101 1.72 10.42 6.96
N ILE A 102 2.54 10.63 8.00
CA ILE A 102 2.92 9.55 8.92
C ILE A 102 1.69 8.99 9.66
N ALA A 103 0.83 9.87 10.20
CA ALA A 103 -0.38 9.46 10.89
C ALA A 103 -1.32 8.63 10.01
N ASN A 104 -1.45 8.96 8.72
CA ASN A 104 -2.27 8.16 7.79
C ASN A 104 -1.70 6.77 7.58
N ILE A 105 -0.38 6.64 7.37
CA ILE A 105 0.30 5.36 7.20
C ILE A 105 0.13 4.50 8.47
N VAL A 106 0.49 5.03 9.64
CA VAL A 106 0.39 4.32 10.93
C VAL A 106 -1.03 3.85 11.19
N ARG A 107 -2.02 4.74 11.07
CA ARG A 107 -3.44 4.38 11.27
C ARG A 107 -3.94 3.33 10.29
N THR A 108 -3.50 3.39 9.04
CA THR A 108 -3.91 2.41 8.01
C THR A 108 -3.41 1.02 8.34
N ILE A 109 -2.16 0.89 8.79
CA ILE A 109 -1.58 -0.40 9.19
C ILE A 109 -2.05 -0.87 10.57
N ALA A 110 -2.34 0.05 11.50
CA ALA A 110 -2.90 -0.29 12.81
C ALA A 110 -4.33 -0.85 12.72
N ARG A 111 -5.15 -0.26 11.84
CA ARG A 111 -6.53 -0.74 11.60
C ARG A 111 -6.58 -2.07 10.88
N ASP A 112 -5.62 -2.36 10.02
CA ASP A 112 -5.49 -3.62 9.32
C ASP A 112 -4.03 -4.09 9.29
N PRO A 113 -3.57 -4.80 10.34
CA PRO A 113 -2.18 -5.28 10.45
C PRO A 113 -1.75 -6.20 9.31
N ARG A 114 -2.70 -6.82 8.57
CA ARG A 114 -2.40 -7.65 7.39
C ARG A 114 -1.69 -6.82 6.32
N ARG A 115 -2.10 -5.56 6.14
CA ARG A 115 -1.48 -4.61 5.19
C ARG A 115 -0.02 -4.33 5.56
N GLY A 116 0.25 -4.07 6.83
CA GLY A 116 1.61 -3.84 7.31
C GLY A 116 2.50 -5.08 7.16
N ARG A 117 2.01 -6.27 7.52
CA ARG A 117 2.75 -7.51 7.33
C ARG A 117 3.07 -7.77 5.86
N LEU A 118 2.11 -7.56 4.95
CA LEU A 118 2.35 -7.68 3.51
C LEU A 118 3.49 -6.77 3.04
N LEU A 119 3.51 -5.52 3.49
CA LEU A 119 4.49 -4.53 3.03
C LEU A 119 5.88 -4.72 3.65
N PHE A 120 5.96 -5.05 4.95
CA PHE A 120 7.19 -4.97 5.72
C PHE A 120 7.72 -6.32 6.20
N SER A 121 6.87 -7.34 6.44
CA SER A 121 7.33 -8.62 6.96
C SER A 121 8.12 -9.40 5.92
N SER A 122 9.20 -10.05 6.37
CA SER A 122 10.00 -11.00 5.57
C SER A 122 9.46 -12.44 5.64
N ALA A 123 8.40 -12.70 6.41
CA ALA A 123 7.87 -14.05 6.62
C ALA A 123 7.39 -14.71 5.31
N LEU A 124 6.80 -13.93 4.38
CA LEU A 124 6.49 -14.40 3.05
C LEU A 124 7.61 -14.01 2.08
N THR A 125 8.49 -14.96 1.77
CA THR A 125 9.58 -14.77 0.82
C THR A 125 9.10 -15.12 -0.59
N SER A 126 9.18 -14.13 -1.51
CA SER A 126 8.86 -14.28 -2.92
C SER A 126 9.66 -13.27 -3.74
N PRO A 127 10.25 -13.69 -4.89
CA PRO A 127 10.90 -12.74 -5.81
C PRO A 127 9.97 -11.62 -6.26
N VAL A 128 8.68 -11.92 -6.48
CA VAL A 128 7.66 -10.93 -6.87
C VAL A 128 7.48 -9.89 -5.78
N LEU A 129 7.33 -10.29 -4.52
CA LEU A 129 7.18 -9.33 -3.41
C LEU A 129 8.45 -8.53 -3.17
N ALA A 130 9.62 -9.15 -3.27
CA ALA A 130 10.88 -8.43 -3.12
C ALA A 130 11.01 -7.32 -4.18
N GLU A 131 10.68 -7.62 -5.44
CA GLU A 131 10.67 -6.62 -6.50
C GLU A 131 9.63 -5.53 -6.28
N LYS A 132 8.40 -5.89 -5.87
CA LYS A 132 7.33 -4.93 -5.56
C LYS A 132 7.72 -4.00 -4.41
N ARG A 133 8.31 -4.53 -3.33
CA ARG A 133 8.80 -3.73 -2.20
C ARG A 133 9.92 -2.78 -2.63
N ARG A 134 10.87 -3.25 -3.44
CA ARG A 134 11.93 -2.41 -4.00
C ARG A 134 11.39 -1.29 -4.87
N ALA A 135 10.46 -1.61 -5.77
CA ALA A 135 9.84 -0.63 -6.66
C ALA A 135 9.07 0.45 -5.89
N SER A 136 8.23 0.07 -4.92
CA SER A 136 7.50 1.03 -4.10
C SER A 136 8.42 1.88 -3.22
N THR A 137 9.47 1.31 -2.63
CA THR A 137 10.50 2.08 -1.91
C THR A 137 11.12 3.15 -2.81
N THR A 138 11.46 2.81 -4.05
CA THR A 138 12.01 3.77 -5.04
C THR A 138 11.02 4.90 -5.34
N ILE A 139 9.73 4.59 -5.48
CA ILE A 139 8.68 5.61 -5.69
C ILE A 139 8.58 6.55 -4.49
N PHE A 140 8.55 6.03 -3.25
CA PHE A 140 8.47 6.86 -2.05
C PHE A 140 9.73 7.72 -1.84
N ILE A 141 10.91 7.20 -2.13
CA ILE A 141 12.15 8.00 -2.14
C ILE A 141 12.02 9.16 -3.14
N GLY A 142 11.54 8.89 -4.36
CA GLY A 142 11.33 9.93 -5.38
C GLY A 142 10.31 10.98 -4.95
N LEU A 143 9.18 10.58 -4.37
CA LEU A 143 8.15 11.48 -3.86
C LEU A 143 8.68 12.35 -2.72
N LEU A 144 9.40 11.75 -1.77
CA LEU A 144 9.99 12.50 -0.66
C LEU A 144 11.06 13.48 -1.18
N ALA A 145 11.94 13.07 -2.07
CA ALA A 145 12.96 13.92 -2.66
C ALA A 145 12.37 15.08 -3.47
N ALA A 146 11.28 14.85 -4.22
CA ALA A 146 10.58 15.89 -4.97
C ALA A 146 9.97 16.96 -4.07
N ASN A 147 9.34 16.56 -2.96
CA ASN A 147 8.80 17.47 -1.96
C ASN A 147 9.90 18.13 -1.12
N ALA A 148 11.01 17.44 -0.90
CA ALA A 148 12.11 17.89 -0.06
C ALA A 148 12.87 19.11 -0.63
N LYS A 149 12.86 19.34 -1.95
CA LYS A 149 13.45 20.55 -2.55
C LYS A 149 12.82 21.82 -1.98
N THR A 150 11.53 21.81 -1.77
CA THR A 150 10.79 22.90 -1.14
C THR A 150 11.00 22.93 0.39
N PHE A 151 11.18 21.77 0.99
CA PHE A 151 11.21 21.53 2.42
C PHE A 151 12.58 21.75 3.05
N TYR A 152 13.63 21.12 2.49
CA TYR A 152 14.96 21.11 3.08
C TYR A 152 15.90 22.16 2.49
N ARG A 153 15.45 22.97 1.48
CA ARG A 153 16.29 23.97 0.76
C ARG A 153 17.62 23.38 0.24
N LEU A 154 17.64 22.06 0.01
CA LEU A 154 18.82 21.36 -0.50
C LEU A 154 18.85 21.46 -2.02
N ASN A 155 19.92 22.01 -2.57
CA ASN A 155 20.11 22.18 -4.00
C ASN A 155 20.87 21.02 -4.66
N ASP A 156 21.43 20.10 -3.86
CA ASP A 156 22.21 18.96 -4.35
C ASP A 156 21.35 17.70 -4.42
N SER A 157 21.22 17.16 -5.64
CA SER A 157 20.41 15.96 -5.89
C SER A 157 20.92 14.70 -5.21
N GLY A 158 22.22 14.59 -4.96
CA GLY A 158 22.84 13.42 -4.30
C GLY A 158 22.49 13.37 -2.82
N HIS A 159 22.62 14.48 -2.12
CA HIS A 159 22.27 14.57 -0.69
C HIS A 159 20.77 14.39 -0.45
N LEU A 160 19.92 14.92 -1.34
CA LEU A 160 18.48 14.70 -1.27
C LEU A 160 18.11 13.23 -1.39
N THR A 161 18.69 12.53 -2.37
CA THR A 161 18.44 11.10 -2.60
C THR A 161 18.93 10.27 -1.40
N LEU A 162 20.11 10.57 -0.86
CA LEU A 162 20.64 9.90 0.34
C LEU A 162 19.72 10.09 1.54
N THR A 163 19.34 11.35 1.83
CA THR A 163 18.44 11.67 2.94
C THR A 163 17.08 10.99 2.77
N ALA A 164 16.48 11.08 1.60
CA ALA A 164 15.19 10.43 1.32
C ALA A 164 15.27 8.90 1.43
N THR A 165 16.37 8.29 0.97
CA THR A 165 16.60 6.84 1.10
C THR A 165 16.69 6.42 2.57
N PHE A 166 17.44 7.17 3.37
CA PHE A 166 17.60 6.90 4.80
C PHE A 166 16.26 7.03 5.54
N LEU A 167 15.51 8.11 5.27
CA LEU A 167 14.22 8.37 5.92
C LEU A 167 13.16 7.34 5.55
N VAL A 168 13.01 7.00 4.26
CA VAL A 168 12.04 6.00 3.79
C VAL A 168 12.41 4.61 4.31
N GLY A 169 13.69 4.23 4.23
CA GLY A 169 14.17 2.94 4.73
C GLY A 169 14.02 2.83 6.25
N GLY A 170 14.41 3.87 6.98
CA GLY A 170 14.26 3.94 8.43
C GLY A 170 12.80 3.85 8.87
N LEU A 171 11.90 4.61 8.23
CA LEU A 171 10.47 4.55 8.51
C LEU A 171 9.90 3.14 8.26
N ALA A 172 10.20 2.52 7.12
CA ALA A 172 9.73 1.18 6.81
C ALA A 172 10.19 0.15 7.85
N GLN A 173 11.45 0.21 8.28
CA GLN A 173 11.99 -0.67 9.31
C GLN A 173 11.36 -0.40 10.69
N THR A 174 11.14 0.87 11.04
CA THR A 174 10.48 1.27 12.30
C THR A 174 9.05 0.73 12.35
N LEU A 175 8.28 0.87 11.26
CA LEU A 175 6.92 0.34 11.16
C LEU A 175 6.89 -1.18 11.26
N SER A 176 7.84 -1.89 10.62
CA SER A 176 7.98 -3.35 10.78
C SER A 176 8.23 -3.73 12.25
N ALA A 177 9.20 -3.09 12.89
CA ALA A 177 9.57 -3.38 14.28
C ALA A 177 8.41 -3.08 15.26
N TRP A 178 7.64 -2.03 15.01
CA TRP A 178 6.45 -1.72 15.81
C TRP A 178 5.33 -2.76 15.64
N LEU A 179 5.04 -3.18 14.40
CA LEU A 179 4.07 -4.24 14.11
C LEU A 179 4.46 -5.60 14.71
N ASP A 180 5.75 -5.89 14.77
CA ASP A 180 6.30 -7.12 15.33
C ASP A 180 6.45 -7.06 16.87
N GLY A 181 6.10 -5.91 17.50
CA GLY A 181 6.16 -5.71 18.95
C GLY A 181 7.57 -5.50 19.51
N TYR A 182 8.58 -5.25 18.67
CA TYR A 182 9.94 -4.91 19.13
C TYR A 182 10.05 -3.45 19.61
N ILE A 183 9.13 -2.58 19.14
CA ILE A 183 8.99 -1.19 19.58
C ILE A 183 7.65 -1.10 20.28
N ASP A 184 7.69 -0.82 21.60
CA ASP A 184 6.51 -0.71 22.48
C ASP A 184 6.21 0.76 22.74
N VAL A 185 5.49 1.39 21.83
CA VAL A 185 5.01 2.77 21.91
C VAL A 185 3.59 2.85 21.37
N THR A 186 2.85 3.86 21.78
CA THR A 186 1.51 4.15 21.25
C THR A 186 1.58 4.64 19.80
N GLU A 187 0.42 4.59 19.09
CA GLU A 187 0.33 5.17 17.74
C GLU A 187 0.70 6.65 17.72
N GLU A 188 0.25 7.40 18.71
CA GLU A 188 0.50 8.84 18.84
C GLU A 188 1.99 9.14 19.04
N GLU A 189 2.66 8.39 19.90
CA GLU A 189 4.11 8.51 20.12
C GLU A 189 4.88 8.14 18.86
N LEU A 190 4.54 7.04 18.21
CA LEU A 190 5.17 6.60 16.96
C LEU A 190 5.05 7.69 15.87
N VAL A 191 3.85 8.25 15.69
CA VAL A 191 3.61 9.32 14.71
C VAL A 191 4.43 10.56 15.05
N ALA A 192 4.45 10.99 16.31
CA ALA A 192 5.17 12.20 16.75
C ALA A 192 6.68 12.07 16.52
N GLU A 193 7.26 10.95 16.94
CA GLU A 193 8.71 10.69 16.81
C GLU A 193 9.14 10.52 15.35
N CYS A 194 8.40 9.72 14.57
CA CYS A 194 8.69 9.55 13.14
C CYS A 194 8.59 10.88 12.37
N ALA A 195 7.60 11.71 12.68
CA ALA A 195 7.46 13.02 12.06
C ALA A 195 8.58 13.99 12.49
N ALA A 196 9.01 13.95 13.76
CA ALA A 196 10.13 14.73 14.24
C ALA A 196 11.43 14.37 13.52
N ILE A 197 11.71 13.07 13.36
CA ILE A 197 12.87 12.56 12.62
C ILE A 197 12.80 12.98 11.14
N LEU A 198 11.63 12.87 10.50
CA LEU A 198 11.44 13.29 9.12
C LEU A 198 11.71 14.78 8.92
N LEU A 199 11.43 15.63 9.91
CA LEU A 199 11.61 17.08 9.85
C LEU A 199 13.00 17.54 10.29
N ALA A 200 13.76 16.71 11.00
CA ALA A 200 15.07 17.07 11.54
C ALA A 200 16.08 17.60 10.50
N PRO A 201 16.18 17.03 9.26
CA PRO A 201 17.09 17.57 8.24
C PRO A 201 16.75 18.97 7.76
N ALA A 202 15.53 19.48 8.03
CA ALA A 202 15.12 20.85 7.68
C ALA A 202 15.60 21.91 8.69
N LEU A 203 16.08 21.48 9.87
CA LEU A 203 16.60 22.39 10.89
C LEU A 203 18.02 22.83 10.50
N PRO A 204 18.35 24.15 10.58
CA PRO A 204 19.72 24.60 10.34
C PRO A 204 20.66 23.95 11.37
N PRO A 205 21.92 23.63 10.98
CA PRO A 205 22.90 23.17 11.96
C PRO A 205 23.10 24.23 13.04
N SER A 206 23.10 23.78 14.27
CA SER A 206 23.30 24.60 15.47
C SER A 206 24.69 25.21 15.51
#